data_09260acba737dd7e2f7d81f265964a2a
#
_entry.id   09260acba737dd7e2f7d81f265964a2a
#
_cell.length_a   1.000
_cell.length_b   1.000
_cell.length_c   1.000
_cell.angle_alpha   90.00
_cell.angle_beta   90.00
_cell.angle_gamma   90.00
#
_symmetry.space_group_name_H-M   'P 1'
#
loop_
_entity.id
_entity.type
_entity.pdbx_description
1 polymer ?
#
loop_
_entity_poly.entity_id
_entity_poly.type
_entity_poly.pdbx_seq_one_letter_code
_entity_poly.pdbx_strand_id
1 'polypeptide(L)'
;MEGVVFDCSDASSTGSAEGCQWELDIDPSVNGVNTEMDVVVTAESSECLQQEICSDADGGIFFEESMSSGSSMSVVTDPDAELNGADCDCSAGDTVATDERISTLVSAFRAGVFMVEFLQQSFGEHHLRQSSLNWLHLFSSQCSGIASAEQAYHVLEASLEAVLGWPKQWQQASVCEINAKCIDILKKKVPDDCCIFMDIFESVPASWDSKLGPAPTIQERWEALCSAWQGNIKLKCRAHGGLCRQKKSTLNVAGTPCQPWSRCGKKLGGNDRRSDVTLAWLCWLLHAQPAVAIHENVVGFDSSIITTCVGSLYSVIILPVKPGNAGFVFAGRPRQFAVLVRKDLVITHDMLRVLHAASEYINNRVGCSQVSACMAVTSDEERLQCENKARKKRGLHPLTKASDDWSYLLTDKQRQYLKNYIQRWTSSSGLEHPPALFPDDLLMNLAQDPLVRPGTFRYMPTLRASGNILWSPAKKRWMLESELALAMGWPRVQAVASAASMPVDNFDYSVSQLGNSMHVYSVTLVLAV
;
A
#
# COMPACT_ATOMS: atom_id res chain seq x y z
N MET A 1 -28.46 -13.83 -32.35
CA MET A 1 -27.29 -13.79 -31.46
C MET A 1 -27.40 -14.94 -30.52
N GLU A 2 -26.82 -16.07 -30.91
CA GLU A 2 -26.94 -17.35 -30.19
C GLU A 2 -25.81 -17.41 -29.16
N GLY A 3 -26.17 -17.64 -27.91
CA GLY A 3 -25.24 -17.82 -26.81
C GLY A 3 -24.67 -19.25 -26.83
N VAL A 4 -23.34 -19.33 -26.82
CA VAL A 4 -22.64 -20.61 -26.65
C VAL A 4 -22.48 -20.87 -25.14
N VAL A 5 -23.18 -21.84 -24.63
CA VAL A 5 -23.02 -22.41 -23.29
C VAL A 5 -21.94 -23.47 -23.37
N PHE A 6 -20.84 -23.32 -22.64
CA PHE A 6 -19.87 -24.40 -22.45
C PHE A 6 -20.21 -25.19 -21.22
N ASP A 7 -20.59 -26.43 -21.44
CA ASP A 7 -20.78 -27.48 -20.44
C ASP A 7 -19.43 -28.17 -20.19
N CYS A 8 -18.94 -28.12 -18.95
CA CYS A 8 -17.72 -28.79 -18.52
C CYS A 8 -18.05 -30.05 -17.74
N SER A 9 -18.47 -31.07 -18.46
CA SER A 9 -18.47 -32.44 -17.95
C SER A 9 -17.69 -33.34 -18.91
N ASP A 10 -16.76 -34.12 -18.33
CA ASP A 10 -15.98 -35.20 -18.90
C ASP A 10 -14.78 -34.87 -19.80
N ALA A 11 -13.57 -34.92 -19.19
CA ALA A 11 -12.37 -35.32 -19.91
C ALA A 11 -11.39 -36.07 -18.99
N SER A 12 -11.55 -37.35 -18.93
CA SER A 12 -10.46 -38.30 -18.68
C SER A 12 -9.87 -38.71 -20.03
N SER A 13 -8.70 -38.17 -20.40
CA SER A 13 -7.82 -38.82 -21.36
C SER A 13 -6.44 -38.19 -21.32
N THR A 14 -5.44 -39.05 -21.11
CA THR A 14 -4.01 -38.83 -21.22
C THR A 14 -3.63 -38.33 -22.62
N GLY A 15 -3.21 -37.08 -22.72
CA GLY A 15 -2.64 -36.53 -23.94
C GLY A 15 -1.54 -35.55 -23.56
N SER A 16 -0.33 -35.79 -24.05
CA SER A 16 0.85 -34.96 -23.89
C SER A 16 0.56 -33.52 -24.32
N ALA A 17 0.68 -32.57 -23.39
CA ALA A 17 0.58 -31.16 -23.69
C ALA A 17 1.85 -30.73 -24.47
N GLU A 18 1.72 -30.47 -25.76
CA GLU A 18 2.67 -29.64 -26.48
C GLU A 18 2.51 -28.20 -25.99
N GLY A 19 3.56 -27.71 -25.31
CA GLY A 19 3.60 -26.36 -24.79
C GLY A 19 3.63 -25.34 -25.95
N CYS A 20 2.66 -24.43 -25.98
CA CYS A 20 2.79 -23.22 -26.79
C CYS A 20 3.90 -22.36 -26.20
N GLN A 21 5.07 -22.40 -26.81
CA GLN A 21 6.15 -21.46 -26.58
C GLN A 21 5.81 -20.15 -27.31
N TRP A 22 5.72 -19.05 -26.56
CA TRP A 22 5.57 -17.71 -27.13
C TRP A 22 6.94 -17.02 -27.05
N GLU A 23 7.54 -16.76 -28.20
CA GLU A 23 8.73 -15.89 -28.32
C GLU A 23 8.26 -14.43 -28.39
N LEU A 24 8.89 -13.57 -27.58
CA LEU A 24 8.65 -12.13 -27.56
C LEU A 24 9.62 -11.46 -28.52
N ASP A 25 9.10 -11.00 -29.65
CA ASP A 25 9.82 -10.02 -30.50
C ASP A 25 9.61 -8.62 -29.91
N ILE A 26 10.62 -8.10 -29.23
CA ILE A 26 10.66 -6.70 -28.77
C ILE A 26 11.26 -5.85 -29.86
N ASP A 27 10.54 -4.83 -30.33
CA ASP A 27 11.03 -3.89 -31.32
C ASP A 27 12.27 -3.13 -30.78
N PRO A 28 13.47 -3.31 -31.37
CA PRO A 28 14.72 -2.70 -30.88
C PRO A 28 14.83 -1.20 -31.16
N SER A 29 13.83 -0.58 -31.79
CA SER A 29 13.87 0.85 -32.18
C SER A 29 13.50 1.80 -31.03
N VAL A 30 13.05 1.31 -29.87
CA VAL A 30 12.68 2.12 -28.72
C VAL A 30 13.89 2.31 -27.81
N ASN A 31 14.62 3.38 -28.04
CA ASN A 31 15.62 4.00 -27.17
C ASN A 31 16.64 3.08 -26.46
N GLY A 32 17.66 2.67 -27.20
CA GLY A 32 19.01 2.47 -26.64
C GLY A 32 19.23 1.43 -25.52
N VAL A 33 18.28 0.58 -25.23
CA VAL A 33 18.44 -0.50 -24.24
C VAL A 33 18.82 -1.76 -24.99
N ASN A 34 20.10 -2.14 -24.94
CA ASN A 34 20.58 -3.41 -25.45
C ASN A 34 19.93 -4.56 -24.69
N THR A 35 19.10 -5.34 -25.36
CA THR A 35 18.42 -6.50 -24.79
C THR A 35 18.84 -7.78 -25.52
N GLU A 36 19.92 -8.41 -25.06
CA GLU A 36 20.00 -9.86 -25.11
C GLU A 36 19.51 -10.40 -23.78
N MET A 37 18.37 -11.07 -23.78
CA MET A 37 17.75 -11.63 -22.60
C MET A 37 17.56 -13.14 -22.74
N ASP A 38 18.54 -13.89 -22.28
CA ASP A 38 18.32 -15.27 -21.84
C ASP A 38 18.01 -15.24 -20.34
N VAL A 39 16.76 -15.44 -19.96
CA VAL A 39 16.34 -15.41 -18.56
C VAL A 39 16.21 -16.83 -18.03
N VAL A 40 17.23 -17.27 -17.31
CA VAL A 40 17.14 -18.41 -16.40
C VAL A 40 16.93 -17.84 -14.99
N VAL A 41 15.71 -17.92 -14.48
CA VAL A 41 15.43 -17.57 -13.08
C VAL A 41 15.87 -18.72 -12.20
N THR A 42 17.06 -18.62 -11.59
CA THR A 42 17.47 -19.52 -10.51
C THR A 42 17.06 -18.94 -9.17
N ALA A 43 16.65 -19.79 -8.23
CA ALA A 43 16.18 -19.43 -6.91
C ALA A 43 17.24 -18.72 -6.02
N GLU A 44 18.48 -18.64 -6.47
CA GLU A 44 19.61 -18.09 -5.69
C GLU A 44 19.66 -16.55 -5.65
N SER A 45 18.98 -15.86 -6.59
CA SER A 45 19.02 -14.39 -6.63
C SER A 45 18.12 -13.70 -5.58
N SER A 46 17.20 -14.43 -4.93
CA SER A 46 16.27 -13.85 -3.95
C SER A 46 16.90 -13.65 -2.55
N GLU A 47 17.85 -14.46 -2.15
CA GLU A 47 18.48 -14.35 -0.82
C GLU A 47 19.44 -13.15 -0.71
N CYS A 48 20.18 -12.85 -1.78
CA CYS A 48 21.12 -11.73 -1.79
C CYS A 48 20.40 -10.35 -1.78
N LEU A 49 19.28 -10.25 -2.50
CA LEU A 49 18.45 -9.03 -2.51
C LEU A 49 17.72 -8.79 -1.18
N GLN A 50 17.40 -9.86 -0.42
CA GLN A 50 16.81 -9.72 0.90
C GLN A 50 17.79 -9.13 1.93
N GLN A 51 19.08 -9.41 1.82
CA GLN A 51 20.10 -8.84 2.72
C GLN A 51 20.33 -7.36 2.47
N GLU A 52 20.40 -6.90 1.22
CA GLU A 52 20.56 -5.47 0.90
C GLU A 52 19.34 -4.63 1.26
N ILE A 53 18.12 -5.18 1.10
CA ILE A 53 16.86 -4.48 1.45
C ILE A 53 16.66 -4.41 2.97
N CYS A 54 17.16 -5.40 3.72
CA CYS A 54 17.04 -5.42 5.19
C CYS A 54 17.98 -4.43 5.88
N SER A 55 19.07 -3.98 5.25
CA SER A 55 20.02 -3.02 5.83
C SER A 55 19.49 -1.57 5.76
N ASP A 56 18.59 -1.27 4.79
CA ASP A 56 18.28 0.10 4.40
C ASP A 56 16.92 0.64 4.88
N ALA A 57 16.09 -0.19 5.48
CA ALA A 57 14.75 0.22 5.90
C ALA A 57 14.65 0.40 7.42
N ASP A 58 14.73 1.60 7.92
CA ASP A 58 14.44 2.08 9.28
C ASP A 58 15.59 2.05 10.34
N GLY A 59 16.55 2.94 10.27
CA GLY A 59 17.52 3.25 11.33
C GLY A 59 16.89 3.80 12.62
N GLY A 60 16.19 2.97 13.36
CA GLY A 60 15.73 3.25 14.72
C GLY A 60 16.61 2.55 15.74
N ILE A 61 17.40 3.31 16.47
CA ILE A 61 18.30 2.83 17.54
C ILE A 61 17.47 2.23 18.67
N PHE A 62 17.68 0.93 18.98
CA PHE A 62 17.23 0.30 20.21
C PHE A 62 18.25 0.55 21.33
N PHE A 63 17.77 1.06 22.47
CA PHE A 63 18.52 0.93 23.73
C PHE A 63 18.04 -0.35 24.43
N GLU A 64 18.93 -1.32 24.58
CA GLU A 64 18.81 -2.31 25.64
C GLU A 64 19.22 -1.67 26.96
N GLU A 65 18.33 -1.71 27.95
CA GLU A 65 18.71 -1.41 29.32
C GLU A 65 19.62 -2.52 29.86
N SER A 66 20.92 -2.32 29.80
CA SER A 66 21.87 -2.96 30.70
C SER A 66 22.56 -1.86 31.50
N MET A 67 22.26 -1.81 32.78
CA MET A 67 23.01 -0.99 33.73
C MET A 67 24.46 -1.47 33.82
N SER A 68 25.40 -0.72 33.29
CA SER A 68 26.76 -0.64 33.80
C SER A 68 27.44 0.64 33.36
N SER A 69 28.04 1.26 34.34
CA SER A 69 28.82 2.49 34.41
C SER A 69 29.66 2.88 33.20
N GLY A 70 29.48 4.12 32.79
CA GLY A 70 30.54 5.07 32.38
C GLY A 70 31.22 4.82 31.04
N SER A 71 30.76 5.49 29.98
CA SER A 71 31.66 6.05 28.97
C SER A 71 30.89 6.98 27.99
N SER A 72 31.63 7.92 27.41
CA SER A 72 31.27 9.04 26.58
C SER A 72 30.22 8.74 25.50
N MET A 73 29.16 9.57 25.42
CA MET A 73 28.19 9.61 24.35
C MET A 73 28.86 10.02 23.02
N SER A 74 29.02 9.06 22.12
CA SER A 74 29.19 9.37 20.69
C SER A 74 27.82 9.61 20.06
N VAL A 75 27.64 10.75 19.41
CA VAL A 75 26.45 11.07 18.62
C VAL A 75 26.45 10.15 17.41
N VAL A 76 25.57 9.17 17.40
CA VAL A 76 25.30 8.36 16.23
C VAL A 76 24.26 9.10 15.40
N THR A 77 24.67 9.59 14.23
CA THR A 77 23.81 10.16 13.21
C THR A 77 22.89 9.07 12.65
N ASP A 78 21.63 9.40 12.44
CA ASP A 78 20.60 8.54 11.88
C ASP A 78 20.95 8.17 10.42
N PRO A 79 21.24 6.90 10.07
CA PRO A 79 21.58 6.52 8.71
C PRO A 79 20.41 6.61 7.74
N ASP A 80 19.15 6.75 8.21
CA ASP A 80 17.98 6.93 7.34
C ASP A 80 17.91 8.32 6.70
N ALA A 81 18.68 9.28 7.16
CA ALA A 81 18.75 10.59 6.51
C ALA A 81 19.48 10.56 5.15
N GLU A 82 20.31 9.52 4.92
CA GLU A 82 21.15 9.46 3.72
C GLU A 82 20.62 8.61 2.57
N LEU A 83 19.65 7.72 2.80
CA LEU A 83 19.23 6.73 1.79
C LEU A 83 17.89 7.01 1.09
N ASN A 84 17.19 8.10 1.45
CA ASN A 84 16.02 8.55 0.67
C ASN A 84 16.34 9.64 -0.35
N GLY A 85 17.58 9.91 -0.54
CA GLY A 85 18.07 10.89 -1.47
C GLY A 85 18.41 10.26 -2.83
N ALA A 86 17.44 10.04 -3.71
CA ALA A 86 17.65 10.73 -4.95
C ALA A 86 17.57 12.21 -4.53
N ASP A 87 18.71 12.81 -4.24
CA ASP A 87 18.80 14.24 -4.05
C ASP A 87 18.18 14.89 -5.29
N CYS A 88 16.90 15.15 -5.21
CA CYS A 88 16.33 16.24 -5.96
C CYS A 88 17.04 17.45 -5.36
N ASP A 89 18.00 17.95 -6.09
CA ASP A 89 18.79 19.15 -5.76
C ASP A 89 17.86 20.38 -5.84
N CYS A 90 16.79 20.33 -5.07
CA CYS A 90 15.88 21.42 -4.83
C CYS A 90 16.60 22.32 -3.84
N SER A 91 17.47 23.17 -4.39
CA SER A 91 18.18 24.20 -3.66
C SER A 91 17.23 24.87 -2.65
N ALA A 92 17.67 24.91 -1.39
CA ALA A 92 16.97 25.56 -0.31
C ALA A 92 16.87 27.07 -0.64
N GLY A 93 15.76 27.49 -1.25
CA GLY A 93 15.58 28.92 -1.56
C GLY A 93 14.29 29.29 -2.26
N ASP A 94 13.75 28.44 -3.12
CA ASP A 94 12.60 28.81 -3.92
C ASP A 94 11.28 28.28 -3.32
N THR A 95 10.44 29.20 -2.86
CA THR A 95 9.02 28.92 -2.60
C THR A 95 8.37 28.61 -3.94
N VAL A 96 8.25 27.31 -4.27
CA VAL A 96 7.52 26.85 -5.44
C VAL A 96 6.10 27.45 -5.41
N ALA A 97 5.69 28.10 -6.48
CA ALA A 97 4.39 28.73 -6.56
C ALA A 97 3.28 27.70 -6.30
N THR A 98 2.17 28.12 -5.68
CA THR A 98 1.07 27.21 -5.31
C THR A 98 0.55 26.43 -6.51
N ASP A 99 0.46 27.07 -7.69
CA ASP A 99 0.00 26.46 -8.93
C ASP A 99 0.92 25.35 -9.43
N GLU A 100 2.23 25.49 -9.26
CA GLU A 100 3.22 24.48 -9.63
C GLU A 100 3.15 23.26 -8.70
N ARG A 101 2.96 23.48 -7.39
CA ARG A 101 2.76 22.40 -6.42
C ARG A 101 1.50 21.57 -6.72
N ILE A 102 0.39 22.25 -7.06
CA ILE A 102 -0.85 21.57 -7.46
C ILE A 102 -0.61 20.79 -8.75
N SER A 103 0.11 21.34 -9.71
CA SER A 103 0.45 20.68 -10.97
C SER A 103 1.25 19.39 -10.75
N THR A 104 2.25 19.40 -9.87
CA THR A 104 3.03 18.17 -9.55
C THR A 104 2.21 17.13 -8.79
N LEU A 105 1.31 17.55 -7.87
CA LEU A 105 0.37 16.63 -7.23
C LEU A 105 -0.59 16.01 -8.25
N VAL A 106 -1.17 16.81 -9.14
CA VAL A 106 -2.05 16.35 -10.22
C VAL A 106 -1.31 15.36 -11.12
N SER A 107 -0.03 15.63 -11.44
CA SER A 107 0.82 14.72 -12.21
C SER A 107 1.04 13.37 -11.50
N ALA A 108 1.23 13.35 -10.18
CA ALA A 108 1.34 12.10 -9.42
C ALA A 108 0.08 11.23 -9.54
N PHE A 109 -1.10 11.83 -9.57
CA PHE A 109 -2.37 11.10 -9.78
C PHE A 109 -2.58 10.60 -11.22
N ARG A 110 -1.74 11.02 -12.18
CA ARG A 110 -1.67 10.43 -13.53
C ARG A 110 -0.75 9.21 -13.62
N ALA A 111 -0.10 8.82 -12.55
CA ALA A 111 0.85 7.70 -12.56
C ALA A 111 0.25 6.39 -13.11
N GLY A 112 -1.04 6.12 -12.89
CA GLY A 112 -1.73 4.98 -13.51
C GLY A 112 -1.72 5.05 -15.04
N VAL A 113 -2.00 6.23 -15.61
CA VAL A 113 -1.94 6.48 -17.05
C VAL A 113 -0.52 6.28 -17.58
N PHE A 114 0.49 6.89 -16.93
CA PHE A 114 1.89 6.74 -17.32
C PHE A 114 2.36 5.29 -17.30
N MET A 115 1.88 4.51 -16.35
CA MET A 115 2.17 3.09 -16.27
C MET A 115 1.59 2.30 -17.45
N VAL A 116 0.34 2.55 -17.82
CA VAL A 116 -0.28 1.89 -18.98
C VAL A 116 0.40 2.31 -20.28
N GLU A 117 0.77 3.60 -20.41
CA GLU A 117 1.58 4.09 -21.55
C GLU A 117 2.93 3.35 -21.64
N PHE A 118 3.62 3.17 -20.49
CA PHE A 118 4.87 2.39 -20.44
C PHE A 118 4.66 0.95 -20.88
N LEU A 119 3.62 0.28 -20.38
CA LEU A 119 3.32 -1.10 -20.76
C LEU A 119 2.99 -1.22 -22.25
N GLN A 120 2.20 -0.28 -22.79
CA GLN A 120 1.87 -0.22 -24.22
C GLN A 120 3.12 -0.07 -25.08
N GLN A 121 4.06 0.81 -24.68
CA GLN A 121 5.33 1.01 -25.40
C GLN A 121 6.26 -0.20 -25.30
N SER A 122 6.28 -0.88 -24.14
CA SER A 122 7.19 -1.99 -23.88
C SER A 122 6.73 -3.32 -24.49
N PHE A 123 5.42 -3.59 -24.47
CA PHE A 123 4.86 -4.90 -24.85
C PHE A 123 3.93 -4.83 -26.05
N GLY A 124 3.51 -3.65 -26.48
CA GLY A 124 2.53 -3.46 -27.55
C GLY A 124 1.09 -3.73 -27.14
N GLU A 125 0.14 -3.02 -27.74
CA GLU A 125 -1.30 -3.10 -27.39
C GLU A 125 -1.88 -4.49 -27.61
N HIS A 126 -1.49 -5.17 -28.71
CA HIS A 126 -2.01 -6.50 -29.02
C HIS A 126 -1.66 -7.53 -27.94
N HIS A 127 -0.43 -7.51 -27.45
CA HIS A 127 0.03 -8.41 -26.39
C HIS A 127 -0.69 -8.12 -25.06
N LEU A 128 -0.80 -6.85 -24.69
CA LEU A 128 -1.55 -6.45 -23.49
C LEU A 128 -3.01 -6.89 -23.59
N ARG A 129 -3.65 -6.73 -24.75
CA ARG A 129 -5.03 -7.14 -24.98
C ARG A 129 -5.21 -8.65 -24.81
N GLN A 130 -4.33 -9.45 -25.37
CA GLN A 130 -4.38 -10.91 -25.21
C GLN A 130 -4.17 -11.33 -23.75
N SER A 131 -3.22 -10.71 -23.07
CA SER A 131 -2.95 -10.98 -21.66
C SER A 131 -4.13 -10.60 -20.78
N SER A 132 -4.75 -9.45 -20.98
CA SER A 132 -5.85 -8.96 -20.14
C SER A 132 -7.16 -9.73 -20.36
N LEU A 133 -7.49 -10.11 -21.60
CA LEU A 133 -8.74 -10.82 -21.91
C LEU A 133 -8.83 -12.20 -21.27
N ASN A 134 -7.70 -12.84 -20.99
CA ASN A 134 -7.66 -14.20 -20.46
C ASN A 134 -7.63 -14.29 -18.93
N TRP A 135 -7.41 -13.17 -18.18
CA TRP A 135 -6.91 -13.30 -16.82
C TRP A 135 -7.69 -12.62 -15.71
N LEU A 136 -8.36 -11.51 -15.94
CA LEU A 136 -8.69 -10.58 -14.85
C LEU A 136 -10.20 -10.30 -14.69
N HIS A 137 -11.06 -11.28 -14.92
CA HIS A 137 -12.51 -11.03 -14.92
C HIS A 137 -13.15 -10.98 -13.52
N LEU A 138 -12.57 -11.66 -12.51
CA LEU A 138 -13.15 -11.71 -11.16
C LEU A 138 -12.10 -11.34 -10.11
N PHE A 139 -12.27 -10.17 -9.51
CA PHE A 139 -11.42 -9.65 -8.44
C PHE A 139 -12.01 -9.95 -7.06
N SER A 140 -11.16 -10.28 -6.10
CA SER A 140 -11.52 -10.36 -4.68
C SER A 140 -10.42 -9.78 -3.79
N SER A 141 -10.77 -9.36 -2.58
CA SER A 141 -9.79 -8.95 -1.58
C SER A 141 -10.04 -9.57 -0.22
N GLN A 142 -8.95 -9.74 0.55
CA GLN A 142 -8.98 -10.24 1.92
C GLN A 142 -8.26 -9.24 2.83
N CYS A 143 -8.82 -9.03 4.04
CA CYS A 143 -8.39 -7.95 4.92
C CYS A 143 -8.47 -6.59 4.18
N SER A 144 -9.62 -6.36 3.54
CA SER A 144 -9.84 -5.31 2.51
C SER A 144 -9.71 -3.89 3.05
N GLY A 145 -9.78 -3.71 4.38
CA GLY A 145 -9.67 -2.40 5.02
C GLY A 145 -10.71 -1.41 4.50
N ILE A 146 -10.22 -0.27 4.02
CA ILE A 146 -11.05 0.81 3.44
C ILE A 146 -11.17 0.72 1.92
N ALA A 147 -11.00 -0.46 1.33
CA ALA A 147 -11.06 -0.69 -0.11
C ALA A 147 -9.86 -0.15 -0.91
N SER A 148 -8.64 -0.23 -0.37
CA SER A 148 -7.46 0.28 -1.09
C SER A 148 -7.09 -0.56 -2.30
N ALA A 149 -7.26 -1.88 -2.24
CA ALA A 149 -7.03 -2.77 -3.36
C ALA A 149 -8.07 -2.56 -4.47
N GLU A 150 -9.33 -2.36 -4.09
CA GLU A 150 -10.44 -2.02 -4.99
C GLU A 150 -10.19 -0.68 -5.68
N GLN A 151 -9.76 0.33 -4.93
CA GLN A 151 -9.44 1.64 -5.48
C GLN A 151 -8.26 1.57 -6.46
N ALA A 152 -7.21 0.80 -6.12
CA ALA A 152 -6.05 0.60 -6.99
C ALA A 152 -6.42 -0.08 -8.30
N TYR A 153 -7.32 -1.04 -8.21
CA TYR A 153 -7.88 -1.74 -9.33
C TYR A 153 -8.68 -0.80 -10.25
N HIS A 154 -9.55 0.05 -9.68
CA HIS A 154 -10.29 1.05 -10.45
C HIS A 154 -9.39 2.10 -11.10
N VAL A 155 -8.28 2.50 -10.45
CA VAL A 155 -7.27 3.37 -11.08
C VAL A 155 -6.66 2.69 -12.30
N LEU A 156 -6.33 1.40 -12.21
CA LEU A 156 -5.79 0.65 -13.36
C LEU A 156 -6.82 0.55 -14.50
N GLU A 157 -8.09 0.19 -14.21
CA GLU A 157 -9.16 0.15 -15.21
C GLU A 157 -9.35 1.50 -15.91
N ALA A 158 -9.45 2.58 -15.14
CA ALA A 158 -9.62 3.92 -15.69
C ALA A 158 -8.42 4.34 -16.56
N SER A 159 -7.21 3.89 -16.19
CA SER A 159 -6.01 4.15 -16.96
C SER A 159 -5.96 3.34 -18.26
N LEU A 160 -6.39 2.08 -18.24
CA LEU A 160 -6.52 1.23 -19.42
C LEU A 160 -7.59 1.81 -20.38
N GLU A 161 -8.72 2.28 -19.85
CA GLU A 161 -9.75 2.95 -20.65
C GLU A 161 -9.22 4.25 -21.28
N ALA A 162 -8.49 5.07 -20.51
CA ALA A 162 -7.96 6.34 -20.98
C ALA A 162 -6.89 6.20 -22.07
N VAL A 163 -6.02 5.19 -21.97
CA VAL A 163 -4.86 5.00 -22.89
C VAL A 163 -5.22 4.09 -24.06
N LEU A 164 -5.91 2.99 -23.81
CA LEU A 164 -6.17 1.93 -24.78
C LEU A 164 -7.63 1.88 -25.27
N GLY A 165 -8.51 2.71 -24.69
CA GLY A 165 -9.94 2.68 -25.00
C GLY A 165 -10.62 1.37 -24.58
N TRP A 166 -10.07 0.65 -23.62
CA TRP A 166 -10.64 -0.63 -23.18
C TRP A 166 -11.76 -0.38 -22.18
N PRO A 167 -12.96 -0.95 -22.41
CA PRO A 167 -14.05 -0.79 -21.47
C PRO A 167 -13.75 -1.59 -20.19
N LYS A 168 -14.37 -1.17 -19.10
CA LYS A 168 -14.35 -1.92 -17.84
C LYS A 168 -14.89 -3.34 -18.06
N GLN A 169 -14.08 -4.33 -17.73
CA GLN A 169 -14.43 -5.74 -17.95
C GLN A 169 -14.50 -6.54 -16.65
N TRP A 170 -14.14 -5.95 -15.53
CA TRP A 170 -13.86 -6.67 -14.30
C TRP A 170 -15.05 -6.63 -13.35
N GLN A 171 -15.30 -7.75 -12.73
CA GLN A 171 -16.32 -7.90 -11.70
C GLN A 171 -15.67 -8.10 -10.34
N GLN A 172 -16.15 -7.37 -9.35
CA GLN A 172 -15.76 -7.62 -7.98
C GLN A 172 -16.57 -8.78 -7.41
N ALA A 173 -15.89 -9.90 -7.10
CA ALA A 173 -16.54 -11.12 -6.63
C ALA A 173 -16.87 -11.05 -5.13
N SER A 174 -15.91 -10.66 -4.32
CA SER A 174 -16.07 -10.58 -2.87
C SER A 174 -14.97 -9.78 -2.19
N VAL A 175 -15.29 -9.28 -1.00
CA VAL A 175 -14.36 -8.66 -0.05
C VAL A 175 -14.52 -9.33 1.32
N CYS A 176 -13.43 -9.37 2.11
CA CYS A 176 -13.47 -9.88 3.48
C CYS A 176 -12.80 -8.88 4.43
N GLU A 177 -13.56 -8.41 5.45
CA GLU A 177 -13.08 -7.41 6.40
C GLU A 177 -13.81 -7.55 7.74
N ILE A 178 -13.05 -7.68 8.83
CA ILE A 178 -13.61 -7.88 10.19
C ILE A 178 -14.01 -6.57 10.86
N ASN A 179 -13.39 -5.45 10.48
CA ASN A 179 -13.65 -4.15 11.10
C ASN A 179 -14.98 -3.55 10.62
N ALA A 180 -15.95 -3.42 11.53
CA ALA A 180 -17.27 -2.91 11.20
C ALA A 180 -17.26 -1.53 10.51
N LYS A 181 -16.36 -0.61 10.93
CA LYS A 181 -16.25 0.71 10.31
C LYS A 181 -15.70 0.66 8.88
N CYS A 182 -14.84 -0.31 8.59
CA CYS A 182 -14.36 -0.54 7.23
C CYS A 182 -15.46 -1.20 6.38
N ILE A 183 -16.24 -2.12 6.95
CA ILE A 183 -17.40 -2.73 6.28
C ILE A 183 -18.42 -1.66 5.85
N ASP A 184 -18.68 -0.64 6.67
CA ASP A 184 -19.61 0.45 6.30
C ASP A 184 -19.08 1.30 5.13
N ILE A 185 -17.75 1.40 4.97
CA ILE A 185 -17.13 2.03 3.80
C ILE A 185 -17.24 1.10 2.60
N LEU A 186 -16.89 -0.19 2.77
CA LEU A 186 -16.95 -1.19 1.70
C LEU A 186 -18.35 -1.29 1.08
N LYS A 187 -19.42 -1.32 1.88
CA LYS A 187 -20.81 -1.32 1.40
C LYS A 187 -21.16 -0.18 0.44
N LYS A 188 -20.43 0.93 0.52
CA LYS A 188 -20.66 2.11 -0.33
C LYS A 188 -19.71 2.16 -1.54
N LYS A 189 -18.64 1.37 -1.51
CA LYS A 189 -17.59 1.37 -2.54
C LYS A 189 -17.67 0.19 -3.49
N VAL A 190 -18.08 -0.96 -2.99
CA VAL A 190 -18.19 -2.16 -3.84
C VAL A 190 -19.56 -2.22 -4.52
N PRO A 191 -19.67 -2.87 -5.70
CA PRO A 191 -20.95 -3.10 -6.37
C PRO A 191 -21.95 -3.87 -5.50
N ASP A 192 -23.25 -3.67 -5.75
CA ASP A 192 -24.32 -4.31 -4.96
C ASP A 192 -24.31 -5.84 -5.03
N ASP A 193 -23.81 -6.42 -6.12
CA ASP A 193 -23.67 -7.87 -6.32
C ASP A 193 -22.40 -8.47 -5.71
N CYS A 194 -21.53 -7.64 -5.14
CA CYS A 194 -20.32 -8.05 -4.43
C CYS A 194 -20.66 -8.58 -3.04
N CYS A 195 -20.14 -9.77 -2.71
CA CYS A 195 -20.28 -10.33 -1.37
C CYS A 195 -19.31 -9.67 -0.37
N ILE A 196 -19.82 -9.28 0.81
CA ILE A 196 -19.01 -8.77 1.92
C ILE A 196 -19.02 -9.80 3.06
N PHE A 197 -17.91 -10.50 3.24
CA PHE A 197 -17.69 -11.43 4.35
C PHE A 197 -16.96 -10.75 5.50
N MET A 198 -17.10 -11.27 6.72
CA MET A 198 -16.50 -10.63 7.90
C MET A 198 -15.17 -11.26 8.31
N ASP A 199 -15.23 -12.49 8.75
CA ASP A 199 -14.08 -13.15 9.34
C ASP A 199 -13.61 -14.29 8.45
N ILE A 200 -12.34 -14.27 8.06
CA ILE A 200 -11.73 -15.32 7.26
C ILE A 200 -11.77 -16.67 8.00
N PHE A 201 -11.84 -16.65 9.34
CA PHE A 201 -11.98 -17.85 10.15
C PHE A 201 -13.40 -18.45 10.16
N GLU A 202 -14.41 -17.78 9.59
CA GLU A 202 -15.74 -18.41 9.42
C GLU A 202 -15.68 -19.68 8.56
N SER A 203 -14.59 -19.90 7.80
CA SER A 203 -14.34 -21.11 7.02
C SER A 203 -13.76 -22.27 7.82
N VAL A 204 -13.52 -22.11 9.11
CA VAL A 204 -13.01 -23.17 10.01
C VAL A 204 -13.86 -23.25 11.28
N PRO A 205 -14.01 -24.42 11.91
CA PRO A 205 -14.66 -24.54 13.21
C PRO A 205 -13.93 -23.73 14.27
N ALA A 206 -14.63 -23.14 15.22
CA ALA A 206 -14.03 -22.38 16.33
C ALA A 206 -13.02 -23.19 17.15
N SER A 207 -13.13 -24.52 17.12
CA SER A 207 -12.22 -25.46 17.81
C SER A 207 -11.02 -25.89 16.99
N TRP A 208 -10.71 -25.26 15.85
CA TRP A 208 -9.63 -25.67 14.94
C TRP A 208 -8.27 -25.80 15.64
N ASP A 209 -8.02 -25.01 16.65
CA ASP A 209 -6.77 -24.99 17.41
C ASP A 209 -6.83 -25.73 18.76
N SER A 210 -7.95 -26.41 19.07
CA SER A 210 -8.17 -27.06 20.38
C SER A 210 -7.19 -28.21 20.67
N LYS A 211 -6.56 -28.78 19.63
CA LYS A 211 -5.58 -29.86 19.76
C LYS A 211 -4.12 -29.37 19.78
N LEU A 212 -3.92 -28.06 19.59
CA LEU A 212 -2.59 -27.46 19.60
C LEU A 212 -2.08 -27.34 21.05
N GLY A 213 -0.79 -27.52 21.22
CA GLY A 213 -0.13 -27.29 22.49
C GLY A 213 -0.13 -25.82 22.92
N PRO A 214 0.42 -25.48 24.10
CA PRO A 214 0.37 -24.11 24.64
C PRO A 214 1.20 -23.11 23.83
N ALA A 215 2.21 -23.56 23.08
CA ALA A 215 3.08 -22.73 22.24
C ALA A 215 3.32 -23.40 20.87
N PRO A 216 2.29 -23.53 20.03
CA PRO A 216 2.41 -24.22 18.75
C PRO A 216 3.29 -23.42 17.78
N THR A 217 4.09 -24.11 17.01
CA THR A 217 4.84 -23.54 15.88
C THR A 217 3.91 -23.04 14.80
N ILE A 218 4.39 -22.21 13.90
CA ILE A 218 3.61 -21.76 12.74
C ILE A 218 3.20 -22.93 11.84
N GLN A 219 4.05 -23.94 11.72
CA GLN A 219 3.78 -25.14 10.95
C GLN A 219 2.62 -25.97 11.54
N GLU A 220 2.63 -26.24 12.84
CA GLU A 220 1.55 -26.97 13.52
C GLU A 220 0.20 -26.24 13.37
N ARG A 221 0.21 -24.89 13.46
CA ARG A 221 -0.98 -24.08 13.25
C ARG A 221 -1.47 -24.13 11.81
N TRP A 222 -0.56 -24.10 10.85
CA TRP A 222 -0.84 -24.28 9.43
C TRP A 222 -1.52 -25.62 9.15
N GLU A 223 -0.94 -26.71 9.62
CA GLU A 223 -1.47 -28.05 9.45
C GLU A 223 -2.86 -28.22 10.09
N ALA A 224 -3.04 -27.66 11.29
CA ALA A 224 -4.34 -27.67 11.98
C ALA A 224 -5.39 -26.88 11.20
N LEU A 225 -5.05 -25.69 10.68
CA LEU A 225 -5.94 -24.88 9.84
C LEU A 225 -6.33 -25.60 8.54
N CYS A 226 -5.34 -26.15 7.82
CA CYS A 226 -5.58 -26.90 6.59
C CYS A 226 -6.49 -28.10 6.82
N SER A 227 -6.26 -28.85 7.92
CA SER A 227 -7.07 -30.01 8.28
C SER A 227 -8.50 -29.66 8.68
N ALA A 228 -8.70 -28.47 9.24
CA ALA A 228 -10.01 -27.98 9.70
C ALA A 228 -10.75 -27.17 8.65
N TRP A 229 -10.10 -26.77 7.56
CA TRP A 229 -10.67 -25.87 6.55
C TRP A 229 -11.88 -26.49 5.86
N GLN A 230 -13.01 -25.79 5.94
CA GLN A 230 -14.27 -26.19 5.29
C GLN A 230 -14.42 -25.41 3.97
N GLY A 231 -13.84 -25.95 2.92
CA GLY A 231 -14.01 -25.39 1.57
C GLY A 231 -15.48 -25.41 1.14
N ASN A 232 -15.89 -24.43 0.34
CA ASN A 232 -17.21 -24.39 -0.31
C ASN A 232 -18.45 -24.28 0.63
N ILE A 233 -18.26 -23.79 1.86
CA ILE A 233 -19.38 -23.48 2.76
C ILE A 233 -20.04 -22.14 2.40
N LYS A 234 -21.29 -21.96 2.86
CA LYS A 234 -21.95 -20.66 2.82
C LYS A 234 -21.57 -19.85 4.05
N LEU A 235 -21.08 -18.65 3.83
CA LEU A 235 -20.66 -17.71 4.87
C LEU A 235 -21.68 -16.57 5.01
N LYS A 236 -21.72 -15.94 6.19
CA LYS A 236 -22.59 -14.80 6.43
C LYS A 236 -22.15 -13.59 5.61
N CYS A 237 -23.02 -13.14 4.71
CA CYS A 237 -22.75 -12.00 3.84
C CYS A 237 -23.39 -10.72 4.39
N ARG A 238 -22.63 -9.66 4.54
CA ARG A 238 -23.10 -8.35 5.04
C ARG A 238 -23.76 -7.49 3.97
N ALA A 239 -23.45 -7.73 2.69
CA ALA A 239 -24.12 -7.07 1.57
C ALA A 239 -25.55 -7.62 1.38
N HIS A 240 -25.70 -8.94 1.37
CA HIS A 240 -26.97 -9.58 1.03
C HIS A 240 -27.82 -9.98 2.25
N GLY A 241 -27.33 -9.77 3.47
CA GLY A 241 -28.06 -10.09 4.70
C GLY A 241 -28.29 -11.57 5.00
N GLY A 242 -27.83 -12.47 4.13
CA GLY A 242 -28.02 -13.93 4.19
C GLY A 242 -26.70 -14.71 4.14
N LEU A 243 -26.80 -15.99 3.81
CA LEU A 243 -25.66 -16.88 3.58
C LEU A 243 -25.32 -16.92 2.08
N CYS A 244 -24.10 -16.51 1.72
CA CYS A 244 -23.58 -16.57 0.36
C CYS A 244 -22.41 -17.55 0.26
N ARG A 245 -22.27 -18.18 -0.90
CA ARG A 245 -21.03 -18.89 -1.24
C ARG A 245 -19.97 -17.89 -1.68
N GLN A 246 -18.74 -18.09 -1.25
CA GLN A 246 -17.62 -17.31 -1.74
C GLN A 246 -17.38 -17.65 -3.22
N LYS A 247 -17.49 -16.65 -4.09
CA LYS A 247 -17.23 -16.81 -5.52
C LYS A 247 -15.73 -17.05 -5.73
N LYS A 248 -15.37 -17.91 -6.68
CA LYS A 248 -13.98 -18.03 -7.14
C LYS A 248 -13.59 -16.71 -7.80
N SER A 249 -12.36 -16.27 -7.57
CA SER A 249 -11.77 -15.11 -8.24
C SER A 249 -10.57 -15.53 -9.07
N THR A 250 -10.27 -14.78 -10.11
CA THR A 250 -9.05 -14.96 -10.92
C THR A 250 -7.88 -14.18 -10.33
N LEU A 251 -8.18 -13.05 -9.69
CA LEU A 251 -7.22 -12.20 -9.00
C LEU A 251 -7.66 -11.98 -7.54
N ASN A 252 -6.71 -12.14 -6.61
CA ASN A 252 -6.94 -11.84 -5.19
C ASN A 252 -5.86 -10.91 -4.66
N VAL A 253 -6.25 -9.92 -3.84
CA VAL A 253 -5.32 -9.05 -3.11
C VAL A 253 -5.58 -9.16 -1.62
N ALA A 254 -4.54 -9.36 -0.82
CA ALA A 254 -4.65 -9.45 0.63
C ALA A 254 -3.65 -8.56 1.36
N GLY A 255 -4.12 -7.82 2.38
CA GLY A 255 -3.29 -7.04 3.31
C GLY A 255 -3.42 -7.58 4.72
N THR A 256 -2.79 -8.71 5.00
CA THR A 256 -2.92 -9.35 6.31
C THR A 256 -2.23 -8.55 7.43
N PRO A 257 -2.58 -8.76 8.72
CA PRO A 257 -2.05 -7.97 9.82
C PRO A 257 -0.52 -7.91 9.86
N CYS A 258 0.03 -6.71 9.82
CA CYS A 258 1.47 -6.48 9.83
C CYS A 258 2.08 -6.37 11.24
N GLN A 259 1.25 -6.31 12.30
CA GLN A 259 1.72 -6.10 13.68
C GLN A 259 2.72 -7.16 14.18
N PRO A 260 2.62 -8.45 13.78
CA PRO A 260 3.62 -9.46 14.14
C PRO A 260 5.04 -9.13 13.67
N TRP A 261 5.15 -8.44 12.54
CA TRP A 261 6.39 -8.19 11.79
C TRP A 261 6.89 -6.75 11.89
N SER A 262 5.99 -5.83 12.29
CA SER A 262 6.33 -4.41 12.31
C SER A 262 7.31 -4.07 13.43
N ARG A 263 8.19 -3.09 13.20
CA ARG A 263 9.15 -2.61 14.20
C ARG A 263 8.48 -1.99 15.43
N CYS A 264 7.29 -1.44 15.28
CA CYS A 264 6.50 -0.89 16.39
C CYS A 264 5.73 -1.98 17.16
N GLY A 265 5.74 -3.23 16.68
CA GLY A 265 5.12 -4.39 17.32
C GLY A 265 6.08 -5.12 18.27
N LYS A 266 5.59 -6.22 18.83
CA LYS A 266 6.40 -7.10 19.70
C LYS A 266 7.44 -7.94 18.93
N LYS A 267 7.46 -7.88 17.60
CA LYS A 267 8.33 -8.64 16.69
C LYS A 267 8.30 -10.16 16.94
N LEU A 268 7.14 -10.70 17.27
CA LEU A 268 6.97 -12.13 17.52
C LEU A 268 6.91 -12.94 16.23
N GLY A 269 6.79 -12.27 15.07
CA GLY A 269 6.79 -12.91 13.77
C GLY A 269 5.72 -14.00 13.66
N GLY A 270 6.11 -15.15 13.13
CA GLY A 270 5.26 -16.33 13.03
C GLY A 270 4.70 -16.84 14.37
N ASN A 271 5.33 -16.51 15.49
CA ASN A 271 4.84 -16.92 16.82
C ASN A 271 3.67 -16.06 17.35
N ASP A 272 3.35 -14.95 16.70
CA ASP A 272 2.20 -14.13 17.04
C ASP A 272 0.92 -14.75 16.47
N ARG A 273 -0.10 -14.91 17.32
CA ARG A 273 -1.42 -15.45 16.89
C ARG A 273 -2.10 -14.61 15.79
N ARG A 274 -1.73 -13.35 15.65
CA ARG A 274 -2.22 -12.50 14.54
C ARG A 274 -1.68 -12.95 13.17
N SER A 275 -0.61 -13.74 13.13
CA SER A 275 -0.11 -14.40 11.91
C SER A 275 -1.06 -15.50 11.41
N ASP A 276 -1.97 -16.00 12.26
CA ASP A 276 -2.97 -17.00 11.87
C ASP A 276 -3.91 -16.47 10.77
N VAL A 277 -4.13 -15.16 10.70
CA VAL A 277 -4.89 -14.54 9.60
C VAL A 277 -4.19 -14.76 8.25
N THR A 278 -2.86 -14.65 8.22
CA THR A 278 -2.07 -14.96 7.02
C THR A 278 -2.20 -16.44 6.67
N LEU A 279 -2.09 -17.34 7.66
CA LEU A 279 -2.27 -18.78 7.44
C LEU A 279 -3.68 -19.12 6.93
N ALA A 280 -4.72 -18.51 7.49
CA ALA A 280 -6.09 -18.69 7.03
C ALA A 280 -6.27 -18.22 5.57
N TRP A 281 -5.64 -17.09 5.20
CA TRP A 281 -5.62 -16.64 3.80
C TRP A 281 -4.90 -17.63 2.88
N LEU A 282 -3.76 -18.18 3.31
CA LEU A 282 -3.03 -19.20 2.54
C LEU A 282 -3.85 -20.49 2.38
N CYS A 283 -4.60 -20.92 3.42
CA CYS A 283 -5.56 -22.03 3.31
C CYS A 283 -6.66 -21.71 2.29
N TRP A 284 -7.18 -20.48 2.31
CA TRP A 284 -8.13 -20.03 1.32
C TRP A 284 -7.56 -20.13 -0.10
N LEU A 285 -6.29 -19.73 -0.32
CA LEU A 285 -5.64 -19.85 -1.63
C LEU A 285 -5.56 -21.29 -2.14
N LEU A 286 -5.31 -22.28 -1.26
CA LEU A 286 -5.29 -23.70 -1.65
C LEU A 286 -6.65 -24.17 -2.18
N HIS A 287 -7.75 -23.59 -1.69
CA HIS A 287 -9.11 -24.00 -2.07
C HIS A 287 -9.69 -23.16 -3.22
N ALA A 288 -9.47 -21.85 -3.20
CA ALA A 288 -10.01 -20.93 -4.22
C ALA A 288 -9.19 -20.95 -5.51
N GLN A 289 -7.87 -21.14 -5.38
CA GLN A 289 -6.89 -21.25 -6.47
C GLN A 289 -7.00 -20.10 -7.50
N PRO A 290 -6.97 -18.81 -7.07
CA PRO A 290 -6.94 -17.72 -8.04
C PRO A 290 -5.73 -17.87 -8.96
N ALA A 291 -5.84 -17.36 -10.18
CA ALA A 291 -4.75 -17.38 -11.15
C ALA A 291 -3.54 -16.58 -10.63
N VAL A 292 -3.84 -15.41 -10.05
CA VAL A 292 -2.85 -14.53 -9.41
C VAL A 292 -3.35 -14.13 -8.03
N ALA A 293 -2.46 -14.13 -7.04
CA ALA A 293 -2.72 -13.56 -5.73
C ALA A 293 -1.59 -12.59 -5.34
N ILE A 294 -1.94 -11.50 -4.66
CA ILE A 294 -0.99 -10.49 -4.21
C ILE A 294 -1.15 -10.33 -2.70
N HIS A 295 -0.04 -10.44 -1.98
CA HIS A 295 0.00 -10.20 -0.54
C HIS A 295 0.82 -8.95 -0.22
N GLU A 296 0.21 -7.96 0.42
CA GLU A 296 0.92 -6.76 0.90
C GLU A 296 1.25 -6.90 2.38
N ASN A 297 2.50 -6.59 2.75
CA ASN A 297 2.89 -6.49 4.15
C ASN A 297 4.07 -5.52 4.34
N VAL A 298 4.51 -5.32 5.59
CA VAL A 298 5.72 -4.55 5.90
C VAL A 298 6.96 -5.27 5.38
N VAL A 299 8.03 -4.52 5.09
CA VAL A 299 9.30 -5.06 4.56
C VAL A 299 9.89 -6.17 5.46
N GLY A 300 9.65 -6.14 6.77
CA GLY A 300 10.11 -7.17 7.70
C GLY A 300 9.22 -8.43 7.77
N PHE A 301 8.25 -8.59 6.88
CA PHE A 301 7.43 -9.81 6.82
C PHE A 301 8.25 -10.98 6.27
N ASP A 302 8.18 -12.13 6.93
CA ASP A 302 8.85 -13.35 6.50
C ASP A 302 8.06 -14.03 5.37
N SER A 303 8.45 -13.76 4.13
CA SER A 303 7.82 -14.33 2.95
C SER A 303 8.07 -15.83 2.75
N SER A 304 9.02 -16.42 3.47
CA SER A 304 9.26 -17.88 3.42
C SER A 304 8.02 -18.67 3.87
N ILE A 305 7.20 -18.09 4.75
CA ILE A 305 5.91 -18.65 5.16
C ILE A 305 5.01 -18.90 3.95
N ILE A 306 4.92 -17.92 3.05
CA ILE A 306 4.09 -18.06 1.81
C ILE A 306 4.64 -19.20 0.96
N THR A 307 5.95 -19.18 0.69
CA THR A 307 6.60 -20.20 -0.13
C THR A 307 6.46 -21.61 0.47
N THR A 308 6.62 -21.72 1.79
CA THR A 308 6.47 -23.02 2.50
C THR A 308 5.03 -23.55 2.39
N CYS A 309 4.03 -22.69 2.60
CA CYS A 309 2.63 -23.12 2.65
C CYS A 309 2.03 -23.40 1.27
N VAL A 310 2.31 -22.56 0.28
CA VAL A 310 1.64 -22.63 -1.03
C VAL A 310 2.59 -22.69 -2.23
N GLY A 311 3.90 -22.76 -2.01
CA GLY A 311 4.91 -22.81 -3.07
C GLY A 311 4.84 -24.07 -3.96
N SER A 312 4.10 -25.12 -3.55
CA SER A 312 3.78 -26.27 -4.42
C SER A 312 2.81 -25.87 -5.54
N LEU A 313 1.89 -24.92 -5.29
CA LEU A 313 0.85 -24.47 -6.21
C LEU A 313 1.21 -23.16 -6.93
N TYR A 314 1.98 -22.27 -6.30
CA TYR A 314 2.30 -20.95 -6.82
C TYR A 314 3.81 -20.73 -6.97
N SER A 315 4.19 -20.00 -8.03
CA SER A 315 5.47 -19.30 -8.10
C SER A 315 5.33 -18.00 -7.32
N VAL A 316 6.26 -17.70 -6.40
CA VAL A 316 6.20 -16.54 -5.51
C VAL A 316 7.30 -15.55 -5.89
N ILE A 317 6.93 -14.33 -6.24
CA ILE A 317 7.84 -13.24 -6.63
C ILE A 317 7.69 -12.13 -5.60
N ILE A 318 8.80 -11.66 -5.05
CA ILE A 318 8.81 -10.60 -4.04
C ILE A 318 9.18 -9.27 -4.69
N LEU A 319 8.28 -8.31 -4.57
CA LEU A 319 8.45 -6.96 -5.10
C LEU A 319 8.50 -5.94 -3.93
N PRO A 320 9.65 -5.32 -3.68
CA PRO A 320 9.74 -4.20 -2.75
C PRO A 320 9.22 -2.93 -3.43
N VAL A 321 8.18 -2.30 -2.85
CA VAL A 321 7.56 -1.11 -3.42
C VAL A 321 7.38 -0.04 -2.37
N LYS A 322 7.78 1.20 -2.69
CA LYS A 322 7.46 2.42 -1.94
C LYS A 322 6.57 3.32 -2.80
N PRO A 323 5.78 4.23 -2.20
CA PRO A 323 4.93 5.15 -2.98
C PRO A 323 5.69 5.93 -4.06
N GLY A 324 6.96 6.28 -3.80
CA GLY A 324 7.84 6.93 -4.77
C GLY A 324 8.07 6.13 -6.05
N ASN A 325 7.94 4.80 -6.03
CA ASN A 325 7.99 3.99 -7.25
C ASN A 325 6.79 4.27 -8.18
N ALA A 326 5.69 4.74 -7.62
CA ALA A 326 4.48 5.10 -8.33
C ALA A 326 4.27 6.64 -8.40
N GLY A 327 5.35 7.44 -8.36
CA GLY A 327 5.29 8.90 -8.49
C GLY A 327 4.95 9.68 -7.21
N PHE A 328 4.66 9.00 -6.08
CA PHE A 328 4.32 9.64 -4.80
C PHE A 328 5.58 9.76 -3.92
N VAL A 329 6.60 10.47 -4.42
CA VAL A 329 7.91 10.62 -3.73
C VAL A 329 7.80 11.29 -2.35
N PHE A 330 6.73 12.05 -2.12
CA PHE A 330 6.44 12.73 -0.86
C PHE A 330 5.76 11.83 0.20
N ALA A 331 5.54 10.54 -0.09
CA ALA A 331 4.91 9.60 0.84
C ALA A 331 5.86 8.44 1.18
N GLY A 332 6.20 8.30 2.46
CA GLY A 332 7.07 7.25 2.98
C GLY A 332 6.27 6.06 3.50
N ARG A 333 6.07 5.02 2.69
CA ARG A 333 5.40 3.77 3.08
C ARG A 333 5.98 2.58 2.33
N PRO A 334 7.24 2.19 2.61
CA PRO A 334 7.83 1.01 1.96
C PRO A 334 7.06 -0.25 2.36
N ARG A 335 6.81 -1.12 1.39
CA ARG A 335 6.10 -2.38 1.55
C ARG A 335 6.74 -3.47 0.71
N GLN A 336 6.53 -4.70 1.17
CA GLN A 336 6.83 -5.91 0.42
C GLN A 336 5.52 -6.45 -0.14
N PHE A 337 5.52 -6.71 -1.44
CA PHE A 337 4.43 -7.39 -2.13
C PHE A 337 4.93 -8.76 -2.56
N ALA A 338 4.24 -9.81 -2.14
CA ALA A 338 4.43 -11.14 -2.71
C ALA A 338 3.39 -11.34 -3.81
N VAL A 339 3.84 -11.48 -5.05
CA VAL A 339 3.00 -11.84 -6.19
C VAL A 339 3.08 -13.35 -6.38
N LEU A 340 1.94 -14.01 -6.27
CA LEU A 340 1.81 -15.46 -6.40
C LEU A 340 1.13 -15.76 -7.73
N VAL A 341 1.85 -16.36 -8.66
CA VAL A 341 1.34 -16.79 -9.96
C VAL A 341 1.16 -18.31 -9.93
N ARG A 342 -0.04 -18.80 -10.23
CA ARG A 342 -0.30 -20.23 -10.21
C ARG A 342 0.59 -20.93 -11.25
N LYS A 343 1.19 -22.08 -10.88
CA LYS A 343 2.23 -22.74 -11.67
C LYS A 343 1.81 -23.32 -13.02
N ASP A 344 0.52 -23.45 -13.27
CA ASP A 344 -0.02 -23.78 -14.59
C ASP A 344 0.03 -22.59 -15.57
N LEU A 345 0.49 -21.43 -15.10
CA LEU A 345 0.62 -20.20 -15.86
C LEU A 345 2.09 -19.91 -16.13
N VAL A 346 2.35 -19.26 -17.28
CA VAL A 346 3.69 -18.86 -17.67
C VAL A 346 3.92 -17.39 -17.30
N ILE A 347 5.00 -17.13 -16.58
CA ILE A 347 5.48 -15.77 -16.34
C ILE A 347 6.38 -15.42 -17.53
N THR A 348 5.97 -14.44 -18.33
CA THR A 348 6.62 -14.09 -19.61
C THR A 348 7.73 -13.06 -19.47
N HIS A 349 7.88 -12.43 -18.29
CA HIS A 349 8.87 -11.36 -18.08
C HIS A 349 9.32 -11.30 -16.62
N ASP A 350 10.47 -10.66 -16.39
CA ASP A 350 10.97 -10.35 -15.06
C ASP A 350 10.17 -9.18 -14.46
N MET A 351 9.24 -9.50 -13.56
CA MET A 351 8.38 -8.50 -12.91
C MET A 351 9.16 -7.43 -12.16
N LEU A 352 10.29 -7.77 -11.52
CA LEU A 352 11.10 -6.78 -10.79
C LEU A 352 11.74 -5.79 -11.74
N ARG A 353 12.25 -6.26 -12.86
CA ARG A 353 12.82 -5.40 -13.91
C ARG A 353 11.77 -4.49 -14.54
N VAL A 354 10.59 -5.03 -14.85
CA VAL A 354 9.46 -4.24 -15.38
C VAL A 354 9.01 -3.19 -14.35
N LEU A 355 8.93 -3.56 -13.06
CA LEU A 355 8.62 -2.64 -11.97
C LEU A 355 9.61 -1.47 -11.92
N HIS A 356 10.91 -1.73 -12.01
CA HIS A 356 11.94 -0.68 -11.98
C HIS A 356 11.83 0.25 -13.20
N ALA A 357 11.69 -0.31 -14.39
CA ALA A 357 11.57 0.48 -15.62
C ALA A 357 10.27 1.32 -15.63
N ALA A 358 9.14 0.75 -15.18
CA ALA A 358 7.89 1.47 -15.03
C ALA A 358 8.02 2.61 -13.99
N SER A 359 8.70 2.34 -12.87
CA SER A 359 8.95 3.34 -11.84
C SER A 359 9.78 4.51 -12.36
N GLU A 360 10.83 4.26 -13.11
CA GLU A 360 11.66 5.28 -13.75
C GLU A 360 10.84 6.10 -14.77
N TYR A 361 10.09 5.43 -15.64
CA TYR A 361 9.21 6.08 -16.62
C TYR A 361 8.19 7.01 -15.97
N ILE A 362 7.56 6.57 -14.87
CA ILE A 362 6.60 7.36 -14.10
C ILE A 362 7.29 8.58 -13.48
N ASN A 363 8.42 8.39 -12.78
CA ASN A 363 9.09 9.46 -12.06
C ASN A 363 9.62 10.55 -12.99
N ASN A 364 10.08 10.19 -14.18
CA ASN A 364 10.50 11.16 -15.20
C ASN A 364 9.35 12.06 -15.71
N ARG A 365 8.10 11.63 -15.53
CA ARG A 365 6.89 12.39 -15.95
C ARG A 365 6.20 13.12 -14.81
N VAL A 366 6.22 12.57 -13.62
CA VAL A 366 5.60 13.18 -12.44
C VAL A 366 6.42 14.36 -11.93
N GLY A 367 7.74 14.28 -11.99
CA GLY A 367 8.63 15.27 -11.40
C GLY A 367 8.68 15.19 -9.87
N CYS A 368 9.27 16.20 -9.24
CA CYS A 368 9.45 16.25 -7.79
C CYS A 368 8.23 16.91 -7.13
N SER A 369 7.30 16.11 -6.63
CA SER A 369 6.17 16.63 -5.85
C SER A 369 6.50 16.65 -4.35
N GLN A 370 5.96 17.64 -3.63
CA GLN A 370 6.17 17.84 -2.20
C GLN A 370 4.91 17.56 -1.39
N VAL A 371 5.07 17.14 -0.14
CA VAL A 371 3.94 16.90 0.77
C VAL A 371 3.09 18.16 1.02
N SER A 372 3.69 19.35 0.93
CA SER A 372 2.98 20.63 1.01
C SER A 372 1.90 20.82 -0.07
N ALA A 373 2.04 20.14 -1.21
CA ALA A 373 1.02 20.15 -2.27
C ALA A 373 -0.31 19.54 -1.81
N CYS A 374 -0.28 18.49 -0.97
CA CYS A 374 -1.50 17.94 -0.37
C CYS A 374 -2.22 18.94 0.53
N MET A 375 -1.45 19.83 1.21
CA MET A 375 -2.01 20.87 2.07
C MET A 375 -2.49 22.10 1.29
N ALA A 376 -2.02 22.31 0.07
CA ALA A 376 -2.36 23.47 -0.76
C ALA A 376 -3.75 23.34 -1.43
N VAL A 377 -4.22 22.11 -1.64
CA VAL A 377 -5.52 21.87 -2.34
C VAL A 377 -6.72 21.81 -1.39
N THR A 378 -6.51 21.92 -0.08
CA THR A 378 -7.58 21.87 0.93
C THR A 378 -8.33 23.19 1.01
N SER A 379 -9.66 23.15 0.93
CA SER A 379 -10.49 24.36 1.00
C SER A 379 -10.56 24.96 2.41
N ASP A 380 -10.91 26.25 2.48
CA ASP A 380 -11.11 26.95 3.75
C ASP A 380 -12.29 26.37 4.53
N GLU A 381 -13.35 25.89 3.84
CA GLU A 381 -14.48 25.23 4.46
C GLU A 381 -14.06 23.94 5.14
N GLU A 382 -13.24 23.13 4.50
CA GLU A 382 -12.76 21.87 5.08
C GLU A 382 -11.85 22.15 6.28
N ARG A 383 -10.94 23.13 6.15
CA ARG A 383 -10.11 23.57 7.28
C ARG A 383 -10.97 24.01 8.46
N LEU A 384 -11.99 24.84 8.22
CA LEU A 384 -12.93 25.32 9.23
C LEU A 384 -13.68 24.17 9.90
N GLN A 385 -14.18 23.20 9.15
CA GLN A 385 -14.87 22.02 9.68
C GLN A 385 -13.98 21.20 10.60
N CYS A 386 -12.74 20.93 10.16
CA CYS A 386 -11.76 20.17 10.95
C CYS A 386 -11.33 20.92 12.21
N GLU A 387 -11.11 22.23 12.12
CA GLU A 387 -10.80 23.08 13.27
C GLU A 387 -11.96 23.08 14.27
N ASN A 388 -13.20 23.26 13.81
CA ASN A 388 -14.38 23.24 14.66
C ASN A 388 -14.61 21.87 15.32
N LYS A 389 -14.33 20.76 14.63
CA LYS A 389 -14.33 19.41 15.20
C LYS A 389 -13.32 19.28 16.34
N ALA A 390 -12.12 19.85 16.18
CA ALA A 390 -11.09 19.87 17.20
C ALA A 390 -11.43 20.80 18.38
N ARG A 391 -12.01 21.97 18.11
CA ARG A 391 -12.52 22.94 19.11
C ARG A 391 -13.61 22.32 19.97
N LYS A 392 -14.60 21.66 19.35
CA LYS A 392 -15.67 20.96 20.08
C LYS A 392 -15.12 19.94 21.07
N LYS A 393 -14.10 19.17 20.70
CA LYS A 393 -13.43 18.22 21.61
C LYS A 393 -12.76 18.88 22.80
N ARG A 394 -12.49 20.18 22.74
CA ARG A 394 -11.86 21.00 23.80
C ARG A 394 -12.87 21.90 24.52
N GLY A 395 -14.17 21.78 24.23
CA GLY A 395 -15.21 22.63 24.82
C GLY A 395 -15.15 24.09 24.37
N LEU A 396 -14.52 24.38 23.21
CA LEU A 396 -14.42 25.72 22.64
C LEU A 396 -15.59 25.98 21.67
N HIS A 397 -16.03 27.23 21.60
CA HIS A 397 -17.06 27.65 20.64
C HIS A 397 -16.58 27.52 19.19
N PRO A 398 -17.47 27.18 18.23
CA PRO A 398 -17.12 27.10 16.83
C PRO A 398 -16.72 28.48 16.27
N LEU A 399 -15.89 28.47 15.24
CA LEU A 399 -15.51 29.64 14.46
C LEU A 399 -16.40 29.74 13.20
N THR A 400 -16.48 30.94 12.64
CA THR A 400 -17.12 31.22 11.34
C THR A 400 -16.12 31.27 10.18
N LYS A 401 -14.83 31.39 10.49
CA LYS A 401 -13.71 31.40 9.52
C LYS A 401 -12.56 30.58 10.11
N ALA A 402 -11.88 29.80 9.26
CA ALA A 402 -10.70 29.04 9.67
C ALA A 402 -9.57 29.97 10.17
N SER A 403 -8.91 29.55 11.23
CA SER A 403 -7.74 30.25 11.77
C SER A 403 -6.48 29.88 10.97
N ASP A 404 -5.56 30.83 10.88
CA ASP A 404 -4.25 30.59 10.26
C ASP A 404 -3.23 29.97 11.23
N ASP A 405 -3.57 29.87 12.51
CA ASP A 405 -2.70 29.30 13.53
C ASP A 405 -3.51 28.41 14.50
N TRP A 406 -3.25 27.10 14.47
CA TRP A 406 -3.89 26.10 15.32
C TRP A 406 -3.09 25.74 16.58
N SER A 407 -2.02 26.47 16.88
CA SER A 407 -1.18 26.21 18.06
C SER A 407 -1.98 26.27 19.37
N TYR A 408 -3.04 27.08 19.43
CA TYR A 408 -3.96 27.16 20.57
C TYR A 408 -4.75 25.87 20.82
N LEU A 409 -4.88 25.01 19.80
CA LEU A 409 -5.50 23.70 19.89
C LEU A 409 -4.56 22.59 20.41
N LEU A 410 -3.27 22.86 20.53
CA LEU A 410 -2.33 21.86 21.04
C LEU A 410 -2.49 21.69 22.55
N THR A 411 -2.35 20.46 23.03
CA THR A 411 -2.20 20.19 24.46
C THR A 411 -0.86 20.71 24.97
N ASP A 412 -0.69 20.87 26.29
CA ASP A 412 0.58 21.32 26.86
C ASP A 412 1.74 20.40 26.48
N LYS A 413 1.51 19.09 26.48
CA LYS A 413 2.49 18.10 26.03
C LYS A 413 2.86 18.29 24.56
N GLN A 414 1.88 18.53 23.69
CA GLN A 414 2.13 18.77 22.26
C GLN A 414 2.87 20.10 22.03
N ARG A 415 2.54 21.17 22.78
CA ARG A 415 3.28 22.43 22.76
C ARG A 415 4.73 22.26 23.19
N GLN A 416 4.96 21.46 24.24
CA GLN A 416 6.33 21.15 24.66
C GLN A 416 7.08 20.35 23.59
N TYR A 417 6.43 19.37 22.97
CA TYR A 417 7.03 18.60 21.88
C TYR A 417 7.34 19.49 20.68
N LEU A 418 6.42 20.35 20.27
CA LEU A 418 6.66 21.31 19.18
C LEU A 418 7.88 22.19 19.46
N LYS A 419 7.99 22.74 20.68
CA LYS A 419 9.15 23.53 21.10
C LYS A 419 10.46 22.74 20.98
N ASN A 420 10.47 21.50 21.46
CA ASN A 420 11.64 20.64 21.40
C ASN A 420 12.00 20.27 19.95
N TYR A 421 11.01 20.01 19.08
CA TYR A 421 11.23 19.75 17.65
C TYR A 421 11.82 20.96 16.94
N ILE A 422 11.28 22.16 17.19
CA ILE A 422 11.78 23.41 16.60
C ILE A 422 13.23 23.63 17.04
N GLN A 423 13.52 23.52 18.33
CA GLN A 423 14.88 23.70 18.86
C GLN A 423 15.86 22.70 18.23
N ARG A 424 15.48 21.41 18.19
CA ARG A 424 16.32 20.36 17.60
C ARG A 424 16.56 20.59 16.12
N TRP A 425 15.50 20.91 15.36
CA TRP A 425 15.62 21.19 13.94
C TRP A 425 16.50 22.40 13.66
N THR A 426 16.34 23.49 14.41
CA THR A 426 17.16 24.70 14.34
C THR A 426 18.64 24.37 14.55
N SER A 427 18.95 23.63 15.62
CA SER A 427 20.33 23.22 15.91
C SER A 427 20.91 22.29 14.81
N SER A 428 20.13 21.32 14.33
CA SER A 428 20.59 20.39 13.27
C SER A 428 20.77 21.08 11.91
N SER A 429 20.08 22.19 11.67
CA SER A 429 20.20 23.01 10.46
C SER A 429 21.32 24.08 10.56
N GLY A 430 22.11 24.07 11.64
CA GLY A 430 23.19 25.05 11.85
C GLY A 430 22.70 26.48 12.12
N LEU A 431 21.46 26.66 12.52
CA LEU A 431 20.86 27.96 12.82
C LEU A 431 20.99 28.28 14.31
N GLU A 432 21.28 29.52 14.66
CA GLU A 432 21.31 30.00 16.07
C GLU A 432 19.89 30.18 16.62
N HIS A 433 18.96 30.60 15.77
CA HIS A 433 17.58 30.88 16.13
C HIS A 433 16.60 30.21 15.13
N PRO A 434 15.35 29.87 15.56
CA PRO A 434 14.33 29.44 14.63
C PRO A 434 14.14 30.46 13.50
N PRO A 435 14.01 30.00 12.24
CA PRO A 435 13.80 30.91 11.12
C PRO A 435 12.42 31.57 11.22
N ALA A 436 12.28 32.76 10.64
CA ALA A 436 11.00 33.43 10.54
C ALA A 436 9.99 32.60 9.69
N LEU A 437 10.52 31.89 8.67
CA LEU A 437 9.74 30.99 7.80
C LEU A 437 10.38 29.61 7.80
N PHE A 438 9.59 28.59 8.11
CA PHE A 438 9.99 27.19 7.99
C PHE A 438 9.74 26.69 6.55
N PRO A 439 10.50 25.68 6.10
CA PRO A 439 10.19 25.00 4.84
C PRO A 439 8.76 24.49 4.80
N ASP A 440 8.08 24.68 3.67
CA ASP A 440 6.67 24.32 3.50
C ASP A 440 6.41 22.80 3.60
N ASP A 441 7.41 22.00 3.26
CA ASP A 441 7.39 20.54 3.29
C ASP A 441 7.80 19.95 4.65
N LEU A 442 8.19 20.79 5.62
CA LEU A 442 8.60 20.31 6.93
C LEU A 442 7.40 19.85 7.76
N LEU A 443 7.48 18.62 8.24
CA LEU A 443 6.50 18.01 9.14
C LEU A 443 7.16 17.55 10.44
N MET A 444 6.45 17.73 11.57
CA MET A 444 6.87 17.32 12.91
C MET A 444 5.77 16.45 13.54
N ASN A 445 6.09 15.22 13.97
CA ASN A 445 5.08 14.32 14.54
C ASN A 445 4.86 14.57 16.03
N LEU A 446 3.92 15.42 16.38
CA LEU A 446 3.59 15.79 17.77
C LEU A 446 2.96 14.67 18.61
N ALA A 447 2.75 13.48 18.04
CA ALA A 447 2.36 12.30 18.80
C ALA A 447 3.58 11.51 19.33
N GLN A 448 4.79 11.92 19.00
CA GLN A 448 6.04 11.28 19.43
C GLN A 448 6.89 12.25 20.26
N ASP A 449 7.53 11.70 21.29
CA ASP A 449 8.50 12.48 22.07
C ASP A 449 9.78 12.69 21.23
N PRO A 450 10.15 13.94 20.93
CA PRO A 450 11.35 14.24 20.13
C PRO A 450 12.66 13.82 20.79
N LEU A 451 12.68 13.58 22.11
CA LEU A 451 13.87 13.11 22.83
C LEU A 451 14.06 11.60 22.72
N VAL A 452 12.96 10.86 22.53
CA VAL A 452 12.98 9.39 22.43
C VAL A 452 12.99 8.94 20.97
N ARG A 453 12.13 9.54 20.15
CA ARG A 453 12.00 9.23 18.72
C ARG A 453 11.77 10.51 17.94
N PRO A 454 12.82 11.11 17.39
CA PRO A 454 12.65 12.27 16.54
C PRO A 454 11.79 11.93 15.33
N GLY A 455 10.80 12.78 15.05
CA GLY A 455 9.86 12.59 13.94
C GLY A 455 9.74 13.87 13.14
N THR A 456 10.88 14.33 12.54
CA THR A 456 10.94 15.47 11.64
C THR A 456 11.16 14.93 10.22
N PHE A 457 10.32 15.33 9.27
CA PHE A 457 10.30 14.79 7.93
C PHE A 457 10.09 15.89 6.89
N ARG A 458 10.64 15.70 5.70
CA ARG A 458 10.31 16.46 4.48
C ARG A 458 9.35 15.72 3.56
N TYR A 459 8.81 14.60 4.03
CA TYR A 459 7.81 13.77 3.37
C TYR A 459 6.80 13.27 4.41
N MET A 460 5.65 12.79 3.98
CA MET A 460 4.70 12.13 4.88
C MET A 460 5.28 10.78 5.33
N PRO A 461 5.60 10.60 6.61
CA PRO A 461 6.14 9.32 7.10
C PRO A 461 5.06 8.23 7.05
N THR A 462 5.47 6.96 7.17
CA THR A 462 4.52 5.85 7.29
C THR A 462 3.49 6.13 8.37
N LEU A 463 2.22 6.23 7.97
CA LEU A 463 1.11 6.40 8.90
C LEU A 463 0.94 5.13 9.73
N ARG A 464 0.78 5.32 11.04
CA ARG A 464 0.48 4.24 11.99
C ARG A 464 -1.00 4.26 12.34
N ALA A 465 -1.55 3.11 12.71
CA ALA A 465 -2.93 2.99 13.18
C ALA A 465 -3.24 3.88 14.39
N SER A 466 -2.23 4.31 15.16
CA SER A 466 -2.38 5.21 16.28
C SER A 466 -1.25 6.24 16.30
N GLY A 467 -1.57 7.47 16.71
CA GLY A 467 -0.60 8.46 17.13
C GLY A 467 0.16 9.16 16.01
N ASN A 468 -0.51 9.63 14.97
CA ASN A 468 0.08 10.56 14.03
C ASN A 468 -0.59 11.93 14.15
N ILE A 469 0.19 12.94 14.51
CA ILE A 469 -0.18 14.35 14.47
C ILE A 469 0.95 15.06 13.73
N LEU A 470 0.85 15.08 12.41
CA LEU A 470 1.88 15.64 11.55
C LEU A 470 1.66 17.14 11.44
N TRP A 471 2.40 17.90 12.23
CA TRP A 471 2.35 19.35 12.31
C TRP A 471 3.26 19.98 11.27
N SER A 472 2.73 20.91 10.47
CA SER A 472 3.52 21.80 9.63
C SER A 472 3.81 23.11 10.36
N PRO A 473 5.06 23.43 10.69
CA PRO A 473 5.39 24.71 11.31
C PRO A 473 5.19 25.89 10.35
N ALA A 474 5.32 25.70 9.04
CA ALA A 474 5.06 26.71 8.03
C ALA A 474 3.56 27.07 7.95
N LYS A 475 2.68 26.06 7.99
CA LYS A 475 1.22 26.25 7.93
C LYS A 475 0.59 26.41 9.32
N LYS A 476 1.35 26.28 10.40
CA LYS A 476 0.94 26.36 11.81
C LYS A 476 -0.29 25.52 12.14
N ARG A 477 -0.39 24.35 11.50
CA ARG A 477 -1.46 23.37 11.72
C ARG A 477 -0.99 21.95 11.41
N TRP A 478 -1.72 20.97 11.89
CA TRP A 478 -1.48 19.58 11.46
C TRP A 478 -2.13 19.27 10.11
N MET A 479 -1.62 18.22 9.45
CA MET A 479 -2.24 17.67 8.24
C MET A 479 -3.62 17.10 8.57
N LEU A 480 -4.58 17.37 7.71
CA LEU A 480 -5.97 16.89 7.82
C LEU A 480 -6.08 15.44 7.31
N GLU A 481 -7.17 14.77 7.71
CA GLU A 481 -7.45 13.40 7.26
C GLU A 481 -7.55 13.30 5.72
N SER A 482 -8.10 14.32 5.06
CA SER A 482 -8.16 14.40 3.58
C SER A 482 -6.80 14.57 2.93
N GLU A 483 -5.91 15.38 3.51
CA GLU A 483 -4.54 15.58 3.04
C GLU A 483 -3.70 14.30 3.19
N LEU A 484 -3.90 13.59 4.31
CA LEU A 484 -3.30 12.27 4.52
C LEU A 484 -3.84 11.24 3.53
N ALA A 485 -5.13 11.31 3.20
CA ALA A 485 -5.75 10.45 2.20
C ALA A 485 -5.19 10.73 0.78
N LEU A 486 -5.01 12.01 0.42
CA LEU A 486 -4.32 12.39 -0.82
C LEU A 486 -2.93 11.79 -0.90
N ALA A 487 -2.14 11.90 0.18
CA ALA A 487 -0.80 11.34 0.23
C ALA A 487 -0.79 9.79 0.23
N MET A 488 -1.92 9.15 0.53
CA MET A 488 -2.12 7.70 0.38
C MET A 488 -2.70 7.31 -0.99
N GLY A 489 -2.86 8.27 -1.92
CA GLY A 489 -3.31 8.04 -3.29
C GLY A 489 -4.83 8.06 -3.48
N TRP A 490 -5.60 8.59 -2.51
CA TRP A 490 -7.05 8.75 -2.65
C TRP A 490 -7.39 10.07 -3.34
N PRO A 491 -8.20 10.08 -4.41
CA PRO A 491 -8.51 11.28 -5.19
C PRO A 491 -9.55 12.17 -4.48
N ARG A 492 -9.12 12.96 -3.49
CA ARG A 492 -9.98 13.74 -2.59
C ARG A 492 -10.49 15.07 -3.16
N VAL A 493 -9.88 15.60 -4.21
CA VAL A 493 -10.27 16.86 -4.83
C VAL A 493 -10.44 16.69 -6.33
N GLN A 494 -11.31 17.53 -6.94
CA GLN A 494 -11.70 17.40 -8.34
C GLN A 494 -10.51 17.39 -9.31
N ALA A 495 -9.50 18.23 -9.08
CA ALA A 495 -8.34 18.31 -9.97
C ALA A 495 -7.57 16.98 -10.05
N VAL A 496 -7.32 16.34 -8.90
CA VAL A 496 -6.61 15.05 -8.86
C VAL A 496 -7.51 13.89 -9.29
N ALA A 497 -8.81 13.94 -9.00
CA ALA A 497 -9.78 12.95 -9.44
C ALA A 497 -9.90 12.94 -10.97
N SER A 498 -10.00 14.11 -11.59
CA SER A 498 -10.00 14.25 -13.05
C SER A 498 -8.70 13.74 -13.68
N ALA A 499 -7.54 14.03 -13.07
CA ALA A 499 -6.25 13.55 -13.54
C ALA A 499 -6.13 12.02 -13.51
N ALA A 500 -6.76 11.38 -12.53
CA ALA A 500 -6.82 9.93 -12.39
C ALA A 500 -7.94 9.28 -13.21
N SER A 501 -8.76 10.08 -13.92
CA SER A 501 -10.01 9.63 -14.57
C SER A 501 -10.98 8.92 -13.60
N MET A 502 -11.00 9.38 -12.36
CA MET A 502 -11.76 8.79 -11.25
C MET A 502 -12.78 9.79 -10.67
N PRO A 503 -13.84 9.33 -10.04
CA PRO A 503 -14.70 10.20 -9.22
C PRO A 503 -13.95 10.70 -7.98
N VAL A 504 -14.38 11.87 -7.48
CA VAL A 504 -13.88 12.39 -6.19
C VAL A 504 -14.26 11.44 -5.07
N ASP A 505 -13.28 11.05 -4.28
CA ASP A 505 -13.51 10.23 -3.08
C ASP A 505 -13.96 11.13 -1.91
N ASN A 506 -15.22 11.05 -1.53
CA ASN A 506 -15.83 11.89 -0.48
C ASN A 506 -15.95 11.16 0.88
N PHE A 507 -15.32 10.01 1.07
CA PHE A 507 -15.41 9.27 2.32
C PHE A 507 -14.57 9.91 3.44
N ASP A 508 -15.15 9.95 4.64
CA ASP A 508 -14.42 10.36 5.84
C ASP A 508 -13.59 9.20 6.39
N TYR A 509 -12.29 9.29 6.21
CA TYR A 509 -11.33 8.34 6.75
C TYR A 509 -10.75 8.85 8.07
N SER A 510 -10.60 7.98 9.05
CA SER A 510 -9.77 8.28 10.21
C SER A 510 -8.30 8.02 9.91
N VAL A 511 -7.40 8.70 10.63
CA VAL A 511 -5.96 8.45 10.57
C VAL A 511 -5.61 6.97 10.81
N SER A 512 -6.38 6.30 11.70
CA SER A 512 -6.21 4.86 11.98
C SER A 512 -6.54 3.99 10.77
N GLN A 513 -7.59 4.31 10.03
CA GLN A 513 -7.96 3.58 8.81
C GLN A 513 -6.92 3.80 7.71
N LEU A 514 -6.47 5.04 7.49
CA LEU A 514 -5.41 5.35 6.54
C LEU A 514 -4.08 4.68 6.93
N GLY A 515 -3.75 4.64 8.24
CA GLY A 515 -2.56 3.97 8.73
C GLY A 515 -2.55 2.44 8.52
N ASN A 516 -3.72 1.82 8.48
CA ASN A 516 -3.89 0.39 8.20
C ASN A 516 -4.17 0.08 6.72
N SER A 517 -4.36 1.08 5.87
CA SER A 517 -4.64 0.87 4.46
C SER A 517 -3.37 0.67 3.64
N MET A 518 -3.47 0.05 2.47
CA MET A 518 -2.41 0.05 1.46
C MET A 518 -2.33 1.43 0.78
N HIS A 519 -1.18 1.76 0.20
CA HIS A 519 -1.05 2.93 -0.67
C HIS A 519 -1.62 2.59 -2.05
N VAL A 520 -2.63 3.33 -2.50
CA VAL A 520 -3.40 3.01 -3.71
C VAL A 520 -2.49 2.78 -4.93
N TYR A 521 -1.65 3.75 -5.27
CA TYR A 521 -0.83 3.67 -6.48
C TYR A 521 0.34 2.67 -6.38
N SER A 522 0.79 2.32 -5.16
CA SER A 522 1.73 1.19 -5.00
C SER A 522 1.09 -0.14 -5.36
N VAL A 523 -0.17 -0.35 -4.95
CA VAL A 523 -0.95 -1.54 -5.35
C VAL A 523 -1.24 -1.51 -6.85
N THR A 524 -1.63 -0.34 -7.40
CA THR A 524 -1.87 -0.18 -8.86
C THR A 524 -0.63 -0.57 -9.67
N LEU A 525 0.56 -0.13 -9.25
CA LEU A 525 1.82 -0.49 -9.91
C LEU A 525 2.07 -2.00 -9.90
N VAL A 526 1.84 -2.67 -8.76
CA VAL A 526 2.00 -4.13 -8.65
C VAL A 526 0.95 -4.90 -9.44
N LEU A 527 -0.29 -4.38 -9.54
CA LEU A 527 -1.35 -4.97 -10.35
C LEU A 527 -1.07 -4.91 -11.85
N ALA A 528 -0.31 -3.91 -12.29
CA ALA A 528 -0.03 -3.67 -13.70
C ALA A 528 1.19 -4.43 -14.22
N VAL A 529 2.15 -4.72 -13.34
CA VAL A 529 3.38 -5.48 -13.65
C VAL A 529 3.14 -6.98 -13.55
#